data_7b604aefb2d45cebb6a9f7fc954e22eb
#
_entry.id   7b604aefb2d45cebb6a9f7fc954e22eb
#
_cell.length_a   1.000
_cell.length_b   1.000
_cell.length_c   1.000
_cell.angle_alpha   90.00
_cell.angle_beta   90.00
_cell.angle_gamma   90.00
#
_symmetry.space_group_name_H-M   'P 1'
#
loop_
_entity.id
_entity.type
_entity.pdbx_description
1 polymer ?
#
loop_
_entity_poly.entity_id
_entity_poly.type
_entity_poly.pdbx_seq_one_letter_code
_entity_poly.pdbx_strand_id
1 'polypeptide(L)'
;MMSKFFSHATVVSNKPLEARKASPLLISLSAVFLGLVAGCLLILLIGKNPIKGLEQIAYGALSSKRRLFNTLAMSTQLILIGLSVAFAFKTGLFNIGGSGQMLMGGITGSILAEYIPMSVPRPIYLLIIIIASLLAGGLWGVISGFLKAKFNVHEVV
;
A
#
# COMPACT_ATOMS: atom_id res chain seq x y z
N MET A 1 -6.76 -56.91 -33.38
CA MET A 1 -8.14 -56.70 -32.90
C MET A 1 -8.17 -56.05 -31.51
N MET A 2 -7.13 -55.27 -31.17
CA MET A 2 -6.97 -54.66 -29.83
C MET A 2 -6.73 -53.14 -29.84
N SER A 3 -7.01 -52.44 -30.95
CA SER A 3 -6.75 -50.99 -31.08
C SER A 3 -8.00 -50.11 -31.00
N LYS A 4 -9.18 -50.67 -30.74
CA LYS A 4 -10.45 -49.92 -30.68
C LYS A 4 -10.98 -49.68 -29.26
N PHE A 5 -10.29 -50.14 -28.21
CA PHE A 5 -10.81 -50.07 -26.84
C PHE A 5 -10.32 -48.81 -26.05
N PHE A 6 -9.38 -48.04 -26.58
CA PHE A 6 -8.85 -46.85 -25.88
C PHE A 6 -9.36 -45.49 -26.40
N SER A 7 -10.42 -45.51 -27.26
CA SER A 7 -10.93 -44.26 -27.85
C SER A 7 -12.12 -43.65 -27.11
N HIS A 8 -12.41 -44.05 -25.90
CA HIS A 8 -13.42 -43.41 -25.04
C HIS A 8 -12.84 -42.94 -23.70
N ALA A 9 -11.56 -42.53 -23.71
CA ALA A 9 -11.10 -41.69 -22.63
C ALA A 9 -11.86 -40.37 -22.75
N THR A 10 -12.82 -40.21 -21.85
CA THR A 10 -13.61 -39.02 -21.57
C THR A 10 -12.76 -37.76 -21.79
N VAL A 11 -13.10 -37.03 -22.85
CA VAL A 11 -12.75 -35.61 -22.95
C VAL A 11 -13.47 -34.97 -21.78
N VAL A 12 -12.79 -34.91 -20.62
CA VAL A 12 -13.17 -34.01 -19.54
C VAL A 12 -13.08 -32.65 -20.16
N SER A 13 -14.22 -32.08 -20.48
CA SER A 13 -14.36 -30.70 -20.92
C SER A 13 -13.76 -29.83 -19.82
N ASN A 14 -12.48 -29.50 -19.92
CA ASN A 14 -11.83 -28.41 -19.22
C ASN A 14 -12.40 -27.09 -19.79
N LYS A 15 -13.71 -26.88 -19.63
CA LYS A 15 -14.19 -25.50 -19.57
C LYS A 15 -13.52 -24.91 -18.32
N PRO A 16 -12.59 -23.94 -18.47
CA PRO A 16 -12.17 -23.19 -17.31
C PRO A 16 -13.47 -22.61 -16.73
N LEU A 17 -13.74 -22.94 -15.47
CA LEU A 17 -14.73 -22.21 -14.70
C LEU A 17 -14.38 -20.75 -14.94
N GLU A 18 -15.16 -20.07 -15.78
CA GLU A 18 -15.10 -18.60 -15.86
C GLU A 18 -15.45 -18.13 -14.46
N ALA A 19 -14.44 -18.07 -13.62
CA ALA A 19 -14.52 -17.40 -12.35
C ALA A 19 -14.97 -15.98 -12.71
N ARG A 20 -16.25 -15.73 -12.46
CA ARG A 20 -16.91 -14.46 -12.67
C ARG A 20 -15.94 -13.42 -12.10
N LYS A 21 -15.22 -12.71 -12.99
CA LYS A 21 -14.18 -11.76 -12.61
C LYS A 21 -14.86 -10.70 -11.78
N ALA A 22 -14.81 -10.89 -10.46
CA ALA A 22 -15.31 -9.88 -9.54
C ALA A 22 -14.61 -8.58 -9.89
N SER A 23 -15.34 -7.50 -10.00
CA SER A 23 -14.72 -6.21 -10.35
C SER A 23 -13.63 -5.90 -9.31
N PRO A 24 -12.49 -5.34 -9.71
CA PRO A 24 -11.39 -5.01 -8.78
C PRO A 24 -11.87 -4.19 -7.57
N LEU A 25 -12.88 -3.35 -7.79
CA LEU A 25 -13.51 -2.55 -6.75
C LEU A 25 -14.26 -3.40 -5.73
N LEU A 26 -15.00 -4.43 -6.16
CA LEU A 26 -15.68 -5.36 -5.24
C LEU A 26 -14.68 -6.15 -4.39
N ILE A 27 -13.56 -6.59 -4.99
CA ILE A 27 -12.50 -7.29 -4.25
C ILE A 27 -11.92 -6.36 -3.18
N SER A 28 -11.60 -5.11 -3.52
CA SER A 28 -11.06 -4.15 -2.57
C SER A 28 -12.03 -3.82 -1.44
N LEU A 29 -13.31 -3.61 -1.76
CA LEU A 29 -14.35 -3.33 -0.76
C LEU A 29 -14.57 -4.54 0.17
N SER A 30 -14.59 -5.76 -0.38
CA SER A 30 -14.74 -6.97 0.44
C SER A 30 -13.53 -7.17 1.36
N ALA A 31 -12.31 -6.88 0.91
CA ALA A 31 -11.12 -6.96 1.75
C ALA A 31 -11.18 -5.96 2.92
N VAL A 32 -11.60 -4.71 2.67
CA VAL A 32 -11.79 -3.70 3.72
C VAL A 32 -12.86 -4.16 4.71
N PHE A 33 -14.00 -4.65 4.21
CA PHE A 33 -15.08 -5.13 5.07
C PHE A 33 -14.62 -6.30 5.96
N LEU A 34 -13.94 -7.30 5.39
CA LEU A 34 -13.41 -8.42 6.14
C LEU A 34 -12.38 -7.98 7.18
N GLY A 35 -11.52 -6.99 6.85
CA GLY A 35 -10.58 -6.40 7.80
C GLY A 35 -11.29 -5.73 8.99
N LEU A 36 -12.37 -4.98 8.73
CA LEU A 36 -13.20 -4.37 9.81
C LEU A 36 -13.85 -5.44 10.68
N VAL A 37 -14.41 -6.48 10.08
CA VAL A 37 -15.03 -7.60 10.84
C VAL A 37 -13.97 -8.29 11.70
N ALA A 38 -12.78 -8.59 11.16
CA ALA A 38 -11.69 -9.18 11.93
C ALA A 38 -11.26 -8.28 13.09
N GLY A 39 -11.15 -6.97 12.86
CA GLY A 39 -10.86 -5.98 13.91
C GLY A 39 -11.92 -5.96 15.00
N CYS A 40 -13.21 -6.01 14.63
CA CYS A 40 -14.32 -6.09 15.60
C CYS A 40 -14.25 -7.39 16.44
N LEU A 41 -13.93 -8.53 15.81
CA LEU A 41 -13.76 -9.80 16.52
C LEU A 41 -12.61 -9.73 17.52
N LEU A 42 -11.48 -9.13 17.15
CA LEU A 42 -10.36 -8.93 18.07
C LEU A 42 -10.76 -8.05 19.27
N ILE A 43 -11.51 -6.97 19.05
CA ILE A 43 -12.02 -6.10 20.13
C ILE A 43 -12.94 -6.89 21.09
N LEU A 44 -13.79 -7.77 20.54
CA LEU A 44 -14.63 -8.67 21.34
C LEU A 44 -13.80 -9.65 22.16
N LEU A 45 -12.78 -10.26 21.58
CA LEU A 45 -11.89 -11.22 22.29
C LEU A 45 -11.15 -10.56 23.46
N ILE A 46 -10.84 -9.27 23.37
CA ILE A 46 -10.24 -8.49 24.47
C ILE A 46 -11.29 -8.07 25.51
N GLY A 47 -12.56 -8.46 25.35
CA GLY A 47 -13.64 -8.12 26.28
C GLY A 47 -14.15 -6.67 26.16
N LYS A 48 -13.89 -6.01 25.03
CA LYS A 48 -14.36 -4.64 24.77
C LYS A 48 -15.50 -4.61 23.76
N ASN A 49 -16.27 -3.53 23.77
CA ASN A 49 -17.40 -3.36 22.86
C ASN A 49 -16.89 -2.84 21.48
N PRO A 50 -17.05 -3.60 20.39
CA PRO A 50 -16.57 -3.20 19.07
C PRO A 50 -17.32 -2.00 18.51
N ILE A 51 -18.60 -1.81 18.84
CA ILE A 51 -19.39 -0.66 18.39
C ILE A 51 -18.78 0.63 18.95
N LYS A 52 -18.46 0.65 20.24
CA LYS A 52 -17.75 1.78 20.86
C LYS A 52 -16.36 1.99 20.25
N GLY A 53 -15.67 0.92 19.86
CA GLY A 53 -14.39 1.00 19.16
C GLY A 53 -14.52 1.71 17.82
N LEU A 54 -15.49 1.30 17.01
CA LEU A 54 -15.77 1.93 15.71
C LEU A 54 -16.22 3.39 15.85
N GLU A 55 -17.06 3.68 16.84
CA GLU A 55 -17.48 5.04 17.17
C GLU A 55 -16.29 5.94 17.51
N GLN A 56 -15.34 5.46 18.32
CA GLN A 56 -14.13 6.19 18.67
C GLN A 56 -13.22 6.42 17.46
N ILE A 57 -13.11 5.46 16.56
CA ILE A 57 -12.35 5.62 15.30
C ILE A 57 -13.01 6.72 14.44
N ALA A 58 -14.33 6.65 14.24
CA ALA A 58 -15.06 7.65 13.46
C ALA A 58 -14.98 9.05 14.11
N TYR A 59 -15.14 9.11 15.41
CA TYR A 59 -14.99 10.35 16.17
C TYR A 59 -13.57 10.90 16.09
N GLY A 60 -12.55 10.05 16.21
CA GLY A 60 -11.14 10.42 16.07
C GLY A 60 -10.80 11.00 14.71
N ALA A 61 -11.42 10.46 13.66
CA ALA A 61 -11.15 10.87 12.28
C ALA A 61 -11.93 12.12 11.84
N LEU A 62 -13.19 12.28 12.27
CA LEU A 62 -14.14 13.20 11.64
C LEU A 62 -14.72 14.28 12.57
N SER A 63 -14.51 14.21 13.87
CA SER A 63 -15.24 15.07 14.85
C SER A 63 -14.89 16.55 14.84
N SER A 64 -13.78 16.96 14.23
CA SER A 64 -13.41 18.36 14.12
C SER A 64 -12.70 18.65 12.79
N LYS A 65 -12.72 19.91 12.34
CA LYS A 65 -11.98 20.34 11.12
C LYS A 65 -10.52 19.91 11.18
N ARG A 66 -9.84 20.09 12.31
CA ARG A 66 -8.44 19.70 12.48
C ARG A 66 -8.23 18.18 12.31
N ARG A 67 -9.10 17.38 12.90
CA ARG A 67 -9.02 15.91 12.78
C ARG A 67 -9.29 15.45 11.36
N LEU A 68 -10.29 16.05 10.69
CA LEU A 68 -10.58 15.76 9.30
C LEU A 68 -9.37 16.08 8.39
N PHE A 69 -8.75 17.25 8.53
CA PHE A 69 -7.57 17.59 7.75
C PHE A 69 -6.38 16.66 8.04
N ASN A 70 -6.18 16.26 9.28
CA ASN A 70 -5.15 15.27 9.62
C ASN A 70 -5.45 13.91 8.97
N THR A 71 -6.68 13.48 8.98
CA THR A 71 -7.11 12.23 8.33
C THR A 71 -6.87 12.30 6.82
N LEU A 72 -7.20 13.41 6.17
CA LEU A 72 -6.93 13.62 4.74
C LEU A 72 -5.43 13.64 4.44
N ALA A 73 -4.62 14.29 5.27
CA ALA A 73 -3.17 14.31 5.10
C ALA A 73 -2.57 12.89 5.21
N MET A 74 -2.98 12.12 6.21
CA MET A 74 -2.57 10.71 6.35
C MET A 74 -3.05 9.85 5.17
N SER A 75 -4.28 10.05 4.71
CA SER A 75 -4.83 9.35 3.55
C SER A 75 -4.02 9.61 2.28
N THR A 76 -3.56 10.85 2.07
CA THR A 76 -2.71 11.22 0.93
C THR A 76 -1.42 10.40 0.89
N GLN A 77 -0.76 10.25 2.03
CA GLN A 77 0.46 9.42 2.15
C GLN A 77 0.16 7.95 1.79
N LEU A 78 -0.92 7.38 2.31
CA LEU A 78 -1.32 5.99 2.02
C LEU A 78 -1.69 5.79 0.55
N ILE A 79 -2.36 6.76 -0.08
CA ILE A 79 -2.70 6.72 -1.50
C ILE A 79 -1.42 6.72 -2.35
N LEU A 80 -0.45 7.56 -2.05
CA LEU A 80 0.81 7.63 -2.78
C LEU A 80 1.62 6.34 -2.65
N ILE A 81 1.70 5.76 -1.45
CA ILE A 81 2.35 4.46 -1.25
C ILE A 81 1.60 3.36 -2.02
N GLY A 82 0.27 3.31 -1.92
CA GLY A 82 -0.55 2.33 -2.64
C GLY A 82 -0.36 2.43 -4.16
N LEU A 83 -0.26 3.65 -4.70
CA LEU A 83 0.01 3.88 -6.12
C LEU A 83 1.41 3.40 -6.52
N SER A 84 2.43 3.66 -5.68
CA SER A 84 3.80 3.17 -5.90
C SER A 84 3.84 1.63 -5.93
N VAL A 85 3.17 0.98 -4.98
CA VAL A 85 3.07 -0.49 -4.94
C VAL A 85 2.32 -1.04 -6.16
N ALA A 86 1.21 -0.41 -6.55
CA ALA A 86 0.45 -0.82 -7.73
C ALA A 86 1.26 -0.69 -9.03
N PHE A 87 2.08 0.37 -9.14
CA PHE A 87 2.99 0.54 -10.27
C PHE A 87 4.07 -0.55 -10.29
N ALA A 88 4.68 -0.84 -9.14
CA ALA A 88 5.68 -1.89 -9.01
C ALA A 88 5.11 -3.26 -9.42
N PHE A 89 3.90 -3.62 -8.98
CA PHE A 89 3.25 -4.86 -9.40
C PHE A 89 3.03 -4.96 -10.91
N LYS A 90 2.69 -3.85 -11.58
CA LYS A 90 2.55 -3.84 -13.04
C LYS A 90 3.87 -4.06 -13.78
N THR A 91 4.99 -3.71 -13.17
CA THR A 91 6.33 -3.95 -13.73
C THR A 91 6.94 -5.28 -13.33
N GLY A 92 6.18 -6.13 -12.62
CA GLY A 92 6.66 -7.43 -12.14
C GLY A 92 7.61 -7.34 -10.94
N LEU A 93 7.67 -6.19 -10.29
CA LEU A 93 8.46 -5.95 -9.09
C LEU A 93 7.54 -5.96 -7.85
N PHE A 94 8.06 -6.42 -6.73
CA PHE A 94 7.33 -6.41 -5.45
C PHE A 94 7.95 -5.35 -4.54
N ASN A 95 7.38 -4.13 -4.51
CA ASN A 95 7.94 -3.03 -3.72
C ASN A 95 7.46 -3.10 -2.26
N ILE A 96 8.13 -3.89 -1.43
CA ILE A 96 7.93 -3.89 0.03
C ILE A 96 8.65 -2.70 0.68
N GLY A 97 9.64 -2.12 0.02
CA GLY A 97 10.46 -1.02 0.53
C GLY A 97 9.76 0.35 0.57
N GLY A 98 8.51 0.46 0.13
CA GLY A 98 7.79 1.75 0.05
C GLY A 98 7.69 2.50 1.38
N SER A 99 7.51 1.78 2.49
CA SER A 99 7.52 2.37 3.84
C SER A 99 8.89 2.93 4.23
N GLY A 100 9.97 2.24 3.89
CA GLY A 100 11.35 2.72 4.10
C GLY A 100 11.67 3.95 3.24
N GLN A 101 11.24 3.97 1.98
CA GLN A 101 11.39 5.12 1.08
C GLN A 101 10.67 6.35 1.65
N MET A 102 9.44 6.19 2.16
CA MET A 102 8.69 7.25 2.80
C MET A 102 9.39 7.76 4.07
N LEU A 103 9.92 6.86 4.88
CA LEU A 103 10.65 7.21 6.10
C LEU A 103 11.89 8.03 5.78
N MET A 104 12.71 7.60 4.83
CA MET A 104 13.91 8.32 4.39
C MET A 104 13.60 9.70 3.83
N GLY A 105 12.56 9.81 3.01
CA GLY A 105 12.07 11.10 2.52
C GLY A 105 11.59 12.01 3.65
N GLY A 106 10.84 11.47 4.60
CA GLY A 106 10.33 12.21 5.75
C GLY A 106 11.44 12.71 6.69
N ILE A 107 12.42 11.86 7.02
CA ILE A 107 13.59 12.24 7.84
C ILE A 107 14.38 13.35 7.14
N THR A 108 14.68 13.20 5.85
CA THR A 108 15.41 14.23 5.08
C THR A 108 14.66 15.54 5.05
N GLY A 109 13.35 15.49 4.80
CA GLY A 109 12.51 16.70 4.83
C GLY A 109 12.49 17.38 6.18
N SER A 110 12.40 16.61 7.28
CA SER A 110 12.39 17.15 8.65
C SER A 110 13.73 17.79 9.02
N ILE A 111 14.84 17.13 8.67
CA ILE A 111 16.19 17.67 8.91
C ILE A 111 16.37 18.98 8.15
N LEU A 112 16.05 19.02 6.87
CA LEU A 112 16.18 20.24 6.08
C LEU A 112 15.27 21.37 6.57
N ALA A 113 14.08 21.03 7.04
CA ALA A 113 13.16 22.01 7.60
C ALA A 113 13.74 22.72 8.85
N GLU A 114 14.59 22.04 9.61
CA GLU A 114 15.28 22.59 10.78
C GLU A 114 16.48 23.48 10.39
N TYR A 115 17.25 23.04 9.35
CA TYR A 115 18.51 23.70 9.00
C TYR A 115 18.37 24.85 8.00
N ILE A 116 17.30 24.91 7.20
CA ILE A 116 17.11 25.99 6.24
C ILE A 116 16.68 27.29 6.98
N PRO A 117 17.40 28.38 6.81
CA PRO A 117 17.07 29.63 7.47
C PRO A 117 15.67 30.17 7.11
N MET A 118 14.95 30.73 8.08
CA MET A 118 13.62 31.31 7.85
C MET A 118 13.64 32.57 6.94
N SER A 119 14.82 33.06 6.58
CA SER A 119 14.99 34.15 5.59
C SER A 119 14.70 33.72 4.15
N VAL A 120 14.68 32.40 3.87
CA VAL A 120 14.38 31.89 2.54
C VAL A 120 12.88 32.06 2.24
N PRO A 121 12.51 32.60 1.07
CA PRO A 121 11.11 32.70 0.66
C PRO A 121 10.38 31.36 0.74
N ARG A 122 9.18 31.36 1.32
CA ARG A 122 8.41 30.13 1.61
C ARG A 122 8.23 29.18 0.41
N PRO A 123 8.00 29.66 -0.83
CA PRO A 123 7.92 28.76 -1.99
C PRO A 123 9.23 28.04 -2.27
N ILE A 124 10.37 28.73 -2.17
CA ILE A 124 11.69 28.15 -2.42
C ILE A 124 12.03 27.15 -1.31
N TYR A 125 11.75 27.49 -0.05
CA TYR A 125 11.89 26.62 1.09
C TYR A 125 11.14 25.29 0.90
N LEU A 126 9.86 25.34 0.53
CA LEU A 126 9.05 24.16 0.26
C LEU A 126 9.59 23.35 -0.92
N LEU A 127 10.02 24.01 -2.00
CA LEU A 127 10.56 23.36 -3.17
C LEU A 127 11.83 22.55 -2.85
N ILE A 128 12.75 23.13 -2.08
CA ILE A 128 13.98 22.47 -1.64
C ILE A 128 13.65 21.21 -0.83
N ILE A 129 12.74 21.32 0.15
CA ILE A 129 12.35 20.18 0.99
C ILE A 129 11.71 19.08 0.17
N ILE A 130 10.79 19.42 -0.73
CA ILE A 130 10.11 18.43 -1.58
C ILE A 130 11.11 17.70 -2.47
N ILE A 131 11.98 18.43 -3.17
CA ILE A 131 12.98 17.83 -4.07
C ILE A 131 13.94 16.92 -3.29
N ALA A 132 14.46 17.40 -2.16
CA ALA A 132 15.40 16.62 -1.36
C ALA A 132 14.74 15.36 -0.77
N SER A 133 13.49 15.45 -0.30
CA SER A 133 12.73 14.30 0.20
C SER A 133 12.47 13.27 -0.89
N LEU A 134 12.12 13.72 -2.11
CA LEU A 134 11.93 12.84 -3.26
C LEU A 134 13.23 12.13 -3.65
N LEU A 135 14.35 12.86 -3.66
CA LEU A 135 15.66 12.28 -3.97
C LEU A 135 16.08 11.26 -2.91
N ALA A 136 15.92 11.57 -1.62
CA ALA A 136 16.30 10.66 -0.54
C ALA A 136 15.46 9.37 -0.55
N GLY A 137 14.14 9.48 -0.70
CA GLY A 137 13.27 8.31 -0.84
C GLY A 137 13.55 7.52 -2.11
N GLY A 138 13.80 8.20 -3.23
CA GLY A 138 14.17 7.58 -4.50
C GLY A 138 15.50 6.85 -4.43
N LEU A 139 16.55 7.45 -3.87
CA LEU A 139 17.85 6.80 -3.68
C LEU A 139 17.75 5.55 -2.81
N TRP A 140 16.93 5.58 -1.75
CA TRP A 140 16.67 4.39 -0.95
C TRP A 140 16.04 3.27 -1.77
N GLY A 141 15.10 3.62 -2.67
CA GLY A 141 14.49 2.67 -3.60
C GLY A 141 15.44 2.14 -4.67
N VAL A 142 16.44 2.93 -5.09
CA VAL A 142 17.47 2.49 -6.05
C VAL A 142 18.30 1.34 -5.49
N ILE A 143 18.56 1.31 -4.19
CA ILE A 143 19.36 0.24 -3.55
C ILE A 143 18.65 -1.10 -3.75
N SER A 144 17.39 -1.21 -3.39
CA SER A 144 16.61 -2.46 -3.54
C SER A 144 16.41 -2.82 -5.02
N GLY A 145 16.12 -1.83 -5.87
CA GLY A 145 15.96 -2.03 -7.31
C GLY A 145 17.25 -2.48 -8.01
N PHE A 146 18.39 -1.93 -7.63
CA PHE A 146 19.69 -2.32 -8.16
C PHE A 146 20.08 -3.76 -7.76
N LEU A 147 19.88 -4.12 -6.49
CA LEU A 147 20.11 -5.48 -5.99
C LEU A 147 19.26 -6.50 -6.74
N LYS A 148 18.00 -6.18 -6.98
CA LYS A 148 17.10 -7.01 -7.79
C LYS A 148 17.59 -7.16 -9.21
N ALA A 149 17.90 -6.05 -9.88
CA ALA A 149 18.29 -6.05 -11.29
C ALA A 149 19.62 -6.76 -11.53
N LYS A 150 20.60 -6.61 -10.64
CA LYS A 150 21.95 -7.15 -10.82
C LYS A 150 22.12 -8.56 -10.27
N PHE A 151 21.49 -8.87 -9.14
CA PHE A 151 21.71 -10.12 -8.42
C PHE A 151 20.49 -11.04 -8.41
N ASN A 152 19.37 -10.61 -8.99
CA ASN A 152 18.10 -11.32 -8.99
C ASN A 152 17.66 -11.79 -7.58
N VAL A 153 18.03 -11.01 -6.56
CA VAL A 153 17.69 -11.28 -5.17
C VAL A 153 16.18 -11.10 -4.97
N HIS A 154 15.59 -11.97 -4.17
CA HIS A 154 14.17 -11.82 -3.82
C HIS A 154 13.99 -10.57 -2.94
N GLU A 155 13.00 -9.75 -3.24
CA GLU A 155 12.74 -8.46 -2.59
C GLU A 155 12.32 -8.57 -1.11
N VAL A 156 12.19 -9.79 -0.61
CA VAL A 156 11.77 -10.13 0.77
C VAL A 156 12.95 -10.44 1.70
N VAL A 157 14.16 -10.44 1.19
CA VAL A 157 15.37 -10.75 1.97
C VAL A 157 16.01 -9.50 2.55
#